data_5543a828966937cb99437b1f6c5184f5
#
_entry.id   5543a828966937cb99437b1f6c5184f5
#
_cell.length_a   1.000
_cell.length_b   1.000
_cell.length_c   1.000
_cell.angle_alpha   90.00
_cell.angle_beta   90.00
_cell.angle_gamma   90.00
#
_symmetry.space_group_name_H-M   'P 1'
#
loop_
_entity.id
_entity.type
_entity.pdbx_description
1 polymer ?
#
loop_
_entity_poly.entity_id
_entity_poly.type
_entity_poly.pdbx_seq_one_letter_code
_entity_poly.pdbx_strand_id
1 'polypeptide(L)'
;LLRALDEARPLRVPDAQYQPLTLKELDIFQTARHMRERYGAAAIRHAIISHTETVSDLLEVLVLQKEVGLLRGTLDADAVASLIAVPLFETIEGIMGDFYRLPGVAAMIQRSGGEQDIMLGYSDSNKDGGIFTSNWELYRAELALVALFDQLGREFRPVRLRMFHGRGGTVGRGGGPSYQAILAQPHGTVRGQIRLTEQGEV
;
A
#
# COMPACT_ATOMS: atom_id res chain seq x y z
N LEU A 1 3.43 14.40 -11.55
CA LEU A 1 2.46 13.32 -11.28
C LEU A 1 1.10 13.89 -10.83
N LEU A 2 1.01 14.82 -9.87
CA LEU A 2 -0.28 15.38 -9.43
C LEU A 2 -1.11 15.93 -10.59
N ARG A 3 -0.51 16.75 -11.47
CA ARG A 3 -1.22 17.23 -12.68
C ARG A 3 -1.80 16.11 -13.52
N ALA A 4 -1.05 15.02 -13.68
CA ALA A 4 -1.53 13.85 -14.44
C ALA A 4 -2.74 13.18 -13.77
N LEU A 5 -2.84 13.24 -12.46
CA LEU A 5 -3.96 12.70 -11.69
C LEU A 5 -5.16 13.67 -11.63
N ASP A 6 -4.94 14.96 -11.83
CA ASP A 6 -6.00 15.99 -11.92
C ASP A 6 -6.57 16.15 -13.34
N GLU A 7 -5.92 15.60 -14.36
CA GLU A 7 -6.45 15.56 -15.71
C GLU A 7 -7.44 14.39 -15.88
N ALA A 8 -8.57 14.62 -16.52
CA ALA A 8 -9.56 13.57 -16.75
C ALA A 8 -9.09 12.51 -17.78
N ARG A 9 -8.19 12.89 -18.69
CA ARG A 9 -7.69 11.99 -19.73
C ARG A 9 -6.47 11.19 -19.28
N PRO A 10 -6.33 9.93 -19.71
CA PRO A 10 -5.07 9.20 -19.59
C PRO A 10 -3.93 9.92 -20.30
N LEU A 11 -2.70 9.72 -19.84
CA LEU A 11 -1.49 10.19 -20.52
C LEU A 11 -1.16 9.35 -21.75
N ARG A 12 -1.62 8.10 -21.74
CA ARG A 12 -1.35 7.15 -22.81
C ARG A 12 -1.95 7.62 -24.14
N VAL A 13 -1.08 7.73 -25.15
CA VAL A 13 -1.47 8.07 -26.50
C VAL A 13 -1.63 6.76 -27.29
N PRO A 14 -2.81 6.52 -27.92
CA PRO A 14 -2.96 5.40 -28.85
C PRO A 14 -1.89 5.43 -29.93
N ASP A 15 -1.39 4.28 -30.32
CA ASP A 15 -0.39 4.08 -31.38
C ASP A 15 1.01 4.66 -31.10
N ALA A 16 1.26 5.24 -29.91
CA ALA A 16 2.60 5.61 -29.52
C ALA A 16 3.44 4.36 -29.17
N GLN A 17 4.71 4.43 -29.56
CA GLN A 17 5.67 3.38 -29.19
C GLN A 17 6.18 3.63 -27.77
N TYR A 18 5.88 2.71 -26.88
CA TYR A 18 6.37 2.71 -25.50
C TYR A 18 7.52 1.71 -25.33
N GLN A 19 8.37 1.98 -24.35
CA GLN A 19 9.43 1.05 -23.99
C GLN A 19 8.84 -0.27 -23.46
N PRO A 20 9.53 -1.41 -23.67
CA PRO A 20 9.05 -2.73 -23.21
C PRO A 20 8.72 -2.77 -21.71
N LEU A 21 9.50 -2.09 -20.88
CA LEU A 21 9.25 -2.00 -19.43
C LEU A 21 7.92 -1.30 -19.14
N THR A 22 7.65 -0.17 -19.78
CA THR A 22 6.38 0.57 -19.61
C THR A 22 5.18 -0.30 -20.01
N LEU A 23 5.29 -1.03 -21.12
CA LEU A 23 4.23 -1.94 -21.57
C LEU A 23 4.01 -3.07 -20.58
N LYS A 24 5.08 -3.64 -20.03
CA LYS A 24 5.01 -4.71 -19.02
C LYS A 24 4.29 -4.23 -17.75
N GLU A 25 4.64 -3.06 -17.24
CA GLU A 25 4.00 -2.51 -16.04
C GLU A 25 2.51 -2.19 -16.28
N LEU A 26 2.18 -1.61 -17.42
CA LEU A 26 0.78 -1.40 -17.80
C LEU A 26 0.00 -2.71 -17.93
N ASP A 27 0.61 -3.77 -18.48
CA ASP A 27 -0.02 -5.08 -18.65
C ASP A 27 -0.36 -5.75 -17.30
N ILE A 28 0.49 -5.58 -16.29
CA ILE A 28 0.20 -6.03 -14.91
C ILE A 28 -1.10 -5.40 -14.40
N PHE A 29 -1.25 -4.09 -14.52
CA PHE A 29 -2.46 -3.39 -14.07
C PHE A 29 -3.67 -3.69 -14.96
N GLN A 30 -3.49 -3.88 -16.27
CA GLN A 30 -4.56 -4.32 -17.18
C GLN A 30 -5.06 -5.71 -16.78
N THR A 31 -4.15 -6.63 -16.51
CA THR A 31 -4.48 -7.97 -16.05
C THR A 31 -5.25 -7.92 -14.72
N ALA A 32 -4.79 -7.11 -13.76
CA ALA A 32 -5.51 -6.91 -12.50
C ALA A 32 -6.94 -6.40 -12.73
N ARG A 33 -7.12 -5.44 -13.65
CA ARG A 33 -8.45 -4.95 -14.05
C ARG A 33 -9.32 -6.08 -14.61
N HIS A 34 -8.84 -6.85 -15.59
CA HIS A 34 -9.58 -7.95 -16.18
C HIS A 34 -9.95 -9.04 -15.16
N MET A 35 -9.05 -9.36 -14.23
CA MET A 35 -9.34 -10.31 -13.16
C MET A 35 -10.45 -9.79 -12.23
N ARG A 36 -10.43 -8.51 -11.90
CA ARG A 36 -11.49 -7.89 -11.09
C ARG A 36 -12.84 -7.86 -11.81
N GLU A 37 -12.85 -7.59 -13.11
CA GLU A 37 -14.07 -7.62 -13.94
C GLU A 37 -14.63 -9.04 -14.01
N ARG A 38 -13.78 -10.05 -14.10
CA ARG A 38 -14.18 -11.47 -14.23
C ARG A 38 -14.58 -12.12 -12.91
N TYR A 39 -13.87 -11.85 -11.83
CA TYR A 39 -14.01 -12.55 -10.55
C TYR A 39 -14.53 -11.67 -9.42
N GLY A 40 -14.82 -10.40 -9.70
CA GLY A 40 -15.30 -9.44 -8.73
C GLY A 40 -14.21 -8.57 -8.11
N ALA A 41 -14.62 -7.45 -7.53
CA ALA A 41 -13.72 -6.44 -6.99
C ALA A 41 -12.82 -6.94 -5.84
N ALA A 42 -13.23 -7.99 -5.15
CA ALA A 42 -12.48 -8.58 -4.04
C ALA A 42 -11.31 -9.48 -4.49
N ALA A 43 -11.27 -9.91 -5.77
CA ALA A 43 -10.25 -10.83 -6.26
C ALA A 43 -8.83 -10.23 -6.19
N ILE A 44 -8.68 -8.94 -6.50
CA ILE A 44 -7.41 -8.21 -6.39
C ILE A 44 -7.73 -6.84 -5.80
N ARG A 45 -7.21 -6.56 -4.61
CA ARG A 45 -7.46 -5.30 -3.89
C ARG A 45 -6.22 -4.44 -3.68
N HIS A 46 -5.04 -5.01 -3.84
CA HIS A 46 -3.78 -4.40 -3.42
C HIS A 46 -2.79 -4.38 -4.58
N ALA A 47 -2.06 -3.27 -4.70
CA ALA A 47 -0.85 -3.16 -5.49
C ALA A 47 0.30 -2.90 -4.51
N ILE A 48 1.12 -3.91 -4.25
CA ILE A 48 2.26 -3.81 -3.34
C ILE A 48 3.46 -3.35 -4.14
N ILE A 49 4.12 -2.32 -3.64
CA ILE A 49 5.36 -1.79 -4.21
C ILE A 49 6.49 -1.96 -3.22
N SER A 50 7.55 -2.63 -3.67
CA SER A 50 8.81 -2.73 -2.92
C SER A 50 9.62 -1.44 -3.05
N HIS A 51 10.52 -1.20 -2.10
CA HIS A 51 11.43 -0.04 -2.16
C HIS A 51 10.71 1.30 -2.32
N THR A 52 9.69 1.57 -1.51
CA THR A 52 9.04 2.87 -1.50
C THR A 52 9.89 3.85 -0.70
N GLU A 53 10.54 4.79 -1.35
CA GLU A 53 11.45 5.75 -0.74
C GLU A 53 10.88 7.17 -0.72
N THR A 54 9.92 7.44 -1.60
CA THR A 54 9.36 8.78 -1.80
C THR A 54 7.84 8.75 -2.00
N VAL A 55 7.21 9.91 -1.82
CA VAL A 55 5.78 10.09 -2.14
C VAL A 55 5.51 9.86 -3.63
N SER A 56 6.48 10.13 -4.51
CA SER A 56 6.30 9.93 -5.95
C SER A 56 6.04 8.48 -6.31
N ASP A 57 6.62 7.52 -5.58
CA ASP A 57 6.43 6.09 -5.86
C ASP A 57 4.95 5.68 -5.70
N LEU A 58 4.28 6.23 -4.68
CA LEU A 58 2.84 6.04 -4.49
C LEU A 58 2.01 6.71 -5.59
N LEU A 59 2.40 7.92 -6.01
CA LEU A 59 1.71 8.62 -7.09
C LEU A 59 1.87 7.92 -8.44
N GLU A 60 3.02 7.32 -8.70
CA GLU A 60 3.26 6.53 -9.91
C GLU A 60 2.31 5.34 -10.02
N VAL A 61 2.10 4.63 -8.91
CA VAL A 61 1.10 3.56 -8.86
C VAL A 61 -0.31 4.08 -9.16
N LEU A 62 -0.68 5.26 -8.65
CA LEU A 62 -1.97 5.87 -8.96
C LEU A 62 -2.08 6.25 -10.44
N VAL A 63 -1.00 6.77 -11.04
CA VAL A 63 -0.95 7.06 -12.49
C VAL A 63 -1.12 5.78 -13.29
N LEU A 64 -0.41 4.70 -12.98
CA LEU A 64 -0.57 3.41 -13.66
C LEU A 64 -2.01 2.87 -13.53
N GLN A 65 -2.62 2.99 -12.35
CA GLN A 65 -4.03 2.63 -12.18
C GLN A 65 -4.95 3.47 -13.06
N LYS A 66 -4.69 4.77 -13.18
CA LYS A 66 -5.46 5.67 -14.04
C LYS A 66 -5.35 5.27 -15.50
N GLU A 67 -4.15 4.99 -15.99
CA GLU A 67 -3.89 4.63 -17.39
C GLU A 67 -4.67 3.38 -17.86
N VAL A 68 -5.03 2.50 -16.94
CA VAL A 68 -5.81 1.29 -17.22
C VAL A 68 -7.27 1.37 -16.73
N GLY A 69 -7.70 2.51 -16.19
CA GLY A 69 -9.07 2.71 -15.70
C GLY A 69 -9.40 2.06 -14.36
N LEU A 70 -8.38 1.68 -13.57
CA LEU A 70 -8.53 1.27 -12.17
C LEU A 70 -8.63 2.46 -11.21
N LEU A 71 -8.11 3.62 -11.57
CA LEU A 71 -8.41 4.90 -10.94
C LEU A 71 -9.29 5.70 -11.88
N ARG A 72 -10.40 6.20 -11.39
CA ARG A 72 -11.39 6.98 -12.13
C ARG A 72 -11.61 8.32 -11.44
N GLY A 73 -12.01 9.33 -12.21
CA GLY A 73 -12.15 10.70 -11.73
C GLY A 73 -10.81 11.42 -11.60
N THR A 74 -10.82 12.59 -10.96
CA THR A 74 -9.65 13.43 -10.73
C THR A 74 -9.45 13.68 -9.23
N LEU A 75 -8.22 13.90 -8.79
CA LEU A 75 -7.91 14.05 -7.35
C LEU A 75 -8.64 15.24 -6.74
N ASP A 76 -8.74 16.33 -7.48
CA ASP A 76 -9.41 17.57 -7.05
C ASP A 76 -10.93 17.44 -6.90
N ALA A 77 -11.56 16.43 -7.52
CA ALA A 77 -13.01 16.27 -7.52
C ALA A 77 -13.51 14.94 -6.94
N ASP A 78 -13.40 13.85 -7.71
CA ASP A 78 -14.18 12.64 -7.50
C ASP A 78 -13.36 11.34 -7.62
N ALA A 79 -12.03 11.42 -7.59
CA ALA A 79 -11.15 10.26 -7.75
C ALA A 79 -11.53 9.09 -6.83
N VAL A 80 -11.58 7.88 -7.43
CA VAL A 80 -11.75 6.60 -6.76
C VAL A 80 -10.74 5.61 -7.32
N ALA A 81 -9.88 5.07 -6.46
CA ALA A 81 -8.92 4.04 -6.79
C ALA A 81 -9.50 2.65 -6.51
N SER A 82 -9.35 1.73 -7.44
CA SER A 82 -9.83 0.36 -7.31
C SER A 82 -8.86 -0.54 -6.54
N LEU A 83 -7.57 -0.20 -6.52
CA LEU A 83 -6.54 -0.91 -5.77
C LEU A 83 -5.95 0.02 -4.71
N ILE A 84 -5.70 -0.52 -3.54
CA ILE A 84 -4.92 0.14 -2.49
C ILE A 84 -3.45 0.05 -2.89
N ALA A 85 -2.77 1.19 -3.02
CA ALA A 85 -1.32 1.23 -3.14
C ALA A 85 -0.71 0.90 -1.77
N VAL A 86 0.00 -0.22 -1.70
CA VAL A 86 0.59 -0.74 -0.46
C VAL A 86 2.10 -0.55 -0.52
N PRO A 87 2.61 0.43 0.19
CA PRO A 87 4.06 0.60 0.26
C PRO A 87 4.70 -0.45 1.16
N LEU A 88 5.90 -0.89 0.76
CA LEU A 88 6.80 -1.67 1.61
C LEU A 88 7.96 -0.75 2.01
N PHE A 89 8.17 -0.56 3.30
CA PHE A 89 9.07 0.45 3.85
C PHE A 89 10.13 -0.07 4.82
N GLU A 90 11.18 0.75 4.92
CA GLU A 90 12.12 0.77 6.05
C GLU A 90 11.97 2.05 6.91
N THR A 91 11.51 3.18 6.35
CA THR A 91 11.29 4.47 7.05
C THR A 91 9.94 5.08 6.64
N ILE A 92 8.91 4.93 7.45
CA ILE A 92 7.50 4.97 7.02
C ILE A 92 6.78 6.30 7.28
N GLU A 93 7.08 6.97 8.39
CA GLU A 93 6.17 7.98 8.95
C GLU A 93 6.03 9.24 8.09
N GLY A 94 7.15 9.74 7.58
CA GLY A 94 7.17 10.96 6.79
C GLY A 94 6.39 10.80 5.49
N ILE A 95 6.67 9.74 4.74
CA ILE A 95 6.12 9.53 3.39
C ILE A 95 4.59 9.40 3.42
N MET A 96 4.04 8.63 4.36
CA MET A 96 2.58 8.47 4.45
C MET A 96 1.89 9.75 4.89
N GLY A 97 2.49 10.48 5.85
CA GLY A 97 1.97 11.77 6.27
C GLY A 97 1.93 12.78 5.13
N ASP A 98 3.01 12.87 4.37
CA ASP A 98 3.10 13.76 3.21
C ASP A 98 2.14 13.34 2.09
N PHE A 99 2.05 12.05 1.80
CA PHE A 99 1.13 11.51 0.79
C PHE A 99 -0.33 11.87 1.10
N TYR A 100 -0.78 11.68 2.34
CA TYR A 100 -2.16 12.00 2.73
C TYR A 100 -2.47 13.49 2.69
N ARG A 101 -1.47 14.36 2.89
CA ARG A 101 -1.63 15.82 2.83
C ARG A 101 -1.59 16.39 1.43
N LEU A 102 -1.24 15.59 0.43
CA LEU A 102 -1.37 16.02 -0.96
C LEU A 102 -2.84 16.33 -1.30
N PRO A 103 -3.07 17.38 -2.11
CA PRO A 103 -4.42 17.75 -2.52
C PRO A 103 -5.21 16.56 -3.07
N GLY A 104 -6.41 16.32 -2.53
CA GLY A 104 -7.34 15.30 -3.00
C GLY A 104 -7.05 13.85 -2.57
N VAL A 105 -5.82 13.51 -2.13
CA VAL A 105 -5.43 12.13 -1.81
C VAL A 105 -6.25 11.57 -0.64
N ALA A 106 -6.34 12.25 0.48
CA ALA A 106 -7.14 11.79 1.61
C ALA A 106 -8.62 11.58 1.24
N ALA A 107 -9.18 12.46 0.43
CA ALA A 107 -10.55 12.36 -0.06
C ALA A 107 -10.72 11.18 -1.03
N MET A 108 -9.76 10.93 -1.91
CA MET A 108 -9.74 9.77 -2.80
C MET A 108 -9.71 8.46 -1.98
N ILE A 109 -8.84 8.35 -0.98
CA ILE A 109 -8.76 7.16 -0.12
C ILE A 109 -10.09 6.91 0.59
N GLN A 110 -10.74 7.95 1.10
CA GLN A 110 -12.07 7.83 1.72
C GLN A 110 -13.13 7.32 0.73
N ARG A 111 -13.16 7.86 -0.47
CA ARG A 111 -14.09 7.40 -1.52
C ARG A 111 -13.79 5.97 -1.98
N SER A 112 -12.54 5.55 -1.87
CA SER A 112 -12.06 4.20 -2.26
C SER A 112 -12.29 3.13 -1.17
N GLY A 113 -12.93 3.48 -0.06
CA GLY A 113 -13.27 2.54 1.03
C GLY A 113 -12.65 2.87 2.39
N GLY A 114 -11.81 3.90 2.48
CA GLY A 114 -11.22 4.36 3.74
C GLY A 114 -10.25 3.35 4.37
N GLU A 115 -9.55 2.56 3.57
CA GLU A 115 -8.57 1.57 4.00
C GLU A 115 -7.18 1.92 3.48
N GLN A 116 -6.16 1.63 4.29
CA GLN A 116 -4.76 1.69 3.90
C GLN A 116 -4.02 0.48 4.46
N ASP A 117 -3.37 -0.24 3.58
CA ASP A 117 -2.45 -1.31 3.95
C ASP A 117 -1.01 -0.79 3.85
N ILE A 118 -0.18 -1.24 4.77
CA ILE A 118 1.26 -0.95 4.78
C ILE A 118 1.99 -2.26 5.03
N MET A 119 2.92 -2.61 4.16
CA MET A 119 3.71 -3.83 4.29
C MET A 119 4.98 -3.55 5.09
N LEU A 120 5.22 -4.36 6.10
CA LEU A 120 6.42 -4.31 6.94
C LEU A 120 7.40 -5.38 6.45
N GLY A 121 8.58 -4.95 6.02
CA GLY A 121 9.66 -5.83 5.55
C GLY A 121 10.50 -6.34 6.72
N TYR A 122 10.61 -7.65 6.86
CA TYR A 122 11.41 -8.30 7.91
C TYR A 122 12.80 -8.74 7.42
N SER A 123 12.95 -9.02 6.13
CA SER A 123 14.17 -9.63 5.57
C SER A 123 15.28 -8.61 5.34
N ASP A 124 14.96 -7.41 4.94
CA ASP A 124 15.95 -6.40 4.59
C ASP A 124 16.52 -5.75 5.85
N SER A 125 15.70 -5.47 6.85
CA SER A 125 16.15 -4.99 8.17
C SER A 125 17.03 -5.99 8.92
N ASN A 126 16.89 -7.30 8.68
CA ASN A 126 17.70 -8.34 9.33
C ASN A 126 19.14 -8.42 8.80
N LYS A 127 19.40 -7.94 7.57
CA LYS A 127 20.72 -8.01 6.95
C LYS A 127 21.69 -7.01 7.55
N ASP A 128 21.21 -5.84 7.97
CA ASP A 128 22.05 -4.72 8.37
C ASP A 128 22.24 -4.60 9.89
N GLY A 129 21.30 -4.98 10.72
CA GLY A 129 21.30 -4.74 12.16
C GLY A 129 21.15 -5.96 13.07
N GLY A 130 20.95 -7.15 12.52
CA GLY A 130 20.64 -8.35 13.28
C GLY A 130 19.19 -8.40 13.77
N ILE A 131 18.75 -9.59 14.19
CA ILE A 131 17.36 -9.92 14.54
C ILE A 131 16.76 -9.03 15.63
N PHE A 132 17.52 -8.66 16.63
CA PHE A 132 17.03 -7.84 17.76
C PHE A 132 16.77 -6.40 17.30
N THR A 133 17.73 -5.79 16.63
CA THR A 133 17.62 -4.41 16.13
C THR A 133 16.45 -4.30 15.14
N SER A 134 16.34 -5.25 14.22
CA SER A 134 15.25 -5.28 13.24
C SER A 134 13.88 -5.38 13.90
N ASN A 135 13.69 -6.30 14.84
CA ASN A 135 12.41 -6.42 15.55
C ASN A 135 12.08 -5.17 16.39
N TRP A 136 13.09 -4.51 16.96
CA TRP A 136 12.89 -3.28 17.71
C TRP A 136 12.47 -2.11 16.82
N GLU A 137 13.13 -1.95 15.67
CA GLU A 137 12.78 -0.89 14.70
C GLU A 137 11.37 -1.13 14.12
N LEU A 138 11.01 -2.37 13.80
CA LEU A 138 9.65 -2.70 13.38
C LEU A 138 8.61 -2.38 14.46
N TYR A 139 8.89 -2.74 15.72
CA TYR A 139 8.02 -2.42 16.85
C TYR A 139 7.79 -0.90 16.97
N ARG A 140 8.85 -0.11 16.85
CA ARG A 140 8.76 1.36 16.87
C ARG A 140 7.96 1.90 15.68
N ALA A 141 8.25 1.40 14.48
CA ALA A 141 7.55 1.79 13.25
C ALA A 141 6.05 1.51 13.32
N GLU A 142 5.66 0.36 13.87
CA GLU A 142 4.24 0.02 14.06
C GLU A 142 3.53 1.01 14.98
N LEU A 143 4.12 1.35 16.12
CA LEU A 143 3.56 2.34 17.05
C LEU A 143 3.44 3.74 16.40
N ALA A 144 4.44 4.14 15.66
CA ALA A 144 4.48 5.42 14.99
C ALA A 144 3.44 5.52 13.87
N LEU A 145 3.24 4.45 13.10
CA LEU A 145 2.15 4.36 12.13
C LEU A 145 0.78 4.49 12.77
N VAL A 146 0.54 3.83 13.90
CA VAL A 146 -0.72 3.98 14.63
C VAL A 146 -0.95 5.42 15.03
N ALA A 147 0.07 6.08 15.61
CA ALA A 147 -0.01 7.47 16.01
C ALA A 147 -0.27 8.41 14.82
N LEU A 148 0.42 8.19 13.69
CA LEU A 148 0.22 8.94 12.45
C LEU A 148 -1.22 8.80 11.94
N PHE A 149 -1.74 7.57 11.82
CA PHE A 149 -3.08 7.34 11.30
C PHE A 149 -4.18 7.84 12.26
N ASP A 150 -3.94 7.84 13.56
CA ASP A 150 -4.81 8.52 14.51
C ASP A 150 -4.80 10.04 14.35
N GLN A 151 -3.65 10.63 14.02
CA GLN A 151 -3.53 12.05 13.68
C GLN A 151 -4.24 12.37 12.36
N LEU A 152 -3.96 11.61 11.29
CA LEU A 152 -4.61 11.79 9.98
C LEU A 152 -6.14 11.62 10.08
N GLY A 153 -6.60 10.70 10.94
CA GLY A 153 -8.03 10.50 11.20
C GLY A 153 -8.69 11.69 11.88
N ARG A 154 -7.95 12.48 12.68
CA ARG A 154 -8.43 13.75 13.25
C ARG A 154 -8.36 14.91 12.24
N GLU A 155 -7.33 14.90 11.40
CA GLU A 155 -7.07 15.96 10.40
C GLU A 155 -8.06 15.86 9.22
N PHE A 156 -8.36 14.67 8.75
CA PHE A 156 -9.24 14.41 7.59
C PHE A 156 -10.48 13.63 7.99
N ARG A 157 -10.40 12.31 7.95
CA ARG A 157 -11.39 11.33 8.39
C ARG A 157 -10.68 10.04 8.81
N PRO A 158 -11.26 9.23 9.70
CA PRO A 158 -10.66 7.97 10.09
C PRO A 158 -10.40 7.05 8.90
N VAL A 159 -9.18 6.54 8.81
CA VAL A 159 -8.75 5.54 7.84
C VAL A 159 -8.43 4.27 8.58
N ARG A 160 -8.92 3.15 8.08
CA ARG A 160 -8.63 1.84 8.65
C ARG A 160 -7.25 1.39 8.20
N LEU A 161 -6.27 1.54 9.10
CA LEU A 161 -4.92 1.03 8.89
C LEU A 161 -4.90 -0.48 9.09
N ARG A 162 -4.31 -1.20 8.14
CA ARG A 162 -3.98 -2.62 8.28
C ARG A 162 -2.51 -2.83 7.99
N MET A 163 -1.80 -3.43 8.93
CA MET A 163 -0.41 -3.79 8.75
C MET A 163 -0.31 -5.17 8.11
N PHE A 164 0.54 -5.28 7.12
CA PHE A 164 0.85 -6.51 6.42
C PHE A 164 2.27 -6.95 6.78
N HIS A 165 2.38 -8.02 7.56
CA HIS A 165 3.65 -8.54 8.03
C HIS A 165 4.19 -9.58 7.06
N GLY A 166 5.15 -9.17 6.22
CA GLY A 166 5.85 -10.02 5.27
C GLY A 166 6.93 -10.87 5.94
N ARG A 167 6.54 -11.78 6.81
CA ARG A 167 7.46 -12.64 7.58
C ARG A 167 7.99 -13.83 6.78
N GLY A 168 8.49 -13.66 5.60
CA GLY A 168 9.21 -14.62 4.77
C GLY A 168 9.34 -16.06 5.30
N GLY A 169 8.25 -16.84 5.37
CA GLY A 169 8.31 -18.28 5.63
C GLY A 169 8.56 -18.75 7.06
N THR A 170 8.62 -17.87 8.06
CA THR A 170 8.88 -18.25 9.47
C THR A 170 7.61 -18.56 10.25
N VAL A 171 6.49 -17.90 9.97
CA VAL A 171 5.20 -18.19 10.62
C VAL A 171 4.66 -19.50 10.06
N GLY A 172 4.26 -20.42 10.94
CA GLY A 172 3.83 -21.78 10.57
C GLY A 172 4.95 -22.80 10.32
N ARG A 173 6.25 -22.36 10.32
CA ARG A 173 7.41 -23.26 10.05
C ARG A 173 8.52 -23.21 11.10
N GLY A 174 8.23 -23.02 12.34
CA GLY A 174 9.27 -22.91 13.39
C GLY A 174 9.37 -21.52 14.02
N GLY A 175 8.69 -20.52 13.45
CA GLY A 175 8.49 -19.20 14.07
C GLY A 175 7.28 -19.14 15.00
N GLY A 176 6.64 -20.27 15.25
CA GLY A 176 5.45 -20.38 16.10
C GLY A 176 4.13 -20.22 15.33
N PRO A 177 3.00 -20.56 15.96
CA PRO A 177 1.68 -20.44 15.36
C PRO A 177 1.30 -18.97 15.13
N SER A 178 0.47 -18.72 14.10
CA SER A 178 -0.04 -17.38 13.74
C SER A 178 -0.66 -16.64 14.93
N TYR A 179 -1.29 -17.36 15.85
CA TYR A 179 -1.84 -16.80 17.08
C TYR A 179 -0.78 -16.12 17.96
N GLN A 180 0.39 -16.74 18.13
CA GLN A 180 1.50 -16.14 18.89
C GLN A 180 2.07 -14.92 18.16
N ALA A 181 2.10 -14.94 16.84
CA ALA A 181 2.52 -13.79 16.04
C ALA A 181 1.58 -12.58 16.22
N ILE A 182 0.28 -12.83 16.35
CA ILE A 182 -0.72 -11.78 16.66
C ILE A 182 -0.51 -11.24 18.09
N LEU A 183 -0.32 -12.11 19.08
CA LEU A 183 -0.10 -11.69 20.47
C LEU A 183 1.22 -10.94 20.69
N ALA A 184 2.19 -11.15 19.83
CA ALA A 184 3.47 -10.47 19.88
C ALA A 184 3.44 -9.04 19.30
N GLN A 185 2.32 -8.63 18.69
CA GLN A 185 2.20 -7.29 18.13
C GLN A 185 2.09 -6.23 19.23
N PRO A 186 2.64 -5.01 19.00
CA PRO A 186 2.50 -3.91 19.94
C PRO A 186 1.02 -3.60 20.22
N HIS A 187 0.73 -3.16 21.45
CA HIS A 187 -0.63 -2.83 21.84
C HIS A 187 -1.23 -1.74 20.92
N GLY A 188 -2.44 -1.98 20.41
CA GLY A 188 -3.18 -1.04 19.55
C GLY A 188 -2.81 -1.09 18.06
N THR A 189 -1.88 -1.96 17.64
CA THR A 189 -1.50 -2.11 16.22
C THR A 189 -2.46 -3.06 15.48
N VAL A 190 -3.04 -4.02 16.18
CA VAL A 190 -4.10 -4.89 15.64
C VAL A 190 -5.46 -4.31 16.01
N ARG A 191 -6.17 -3.73 15.05
CA ARG A 191 -7.50 -3.14 15.22
C ARG A 191 -8.57 -3.96 14.49
N GLY A 192 -8.69 -5.23 14.91
CA GLY A 192 -9.65 -6.17 14.31
C GLY A 192 -9.18 -6.83 13.03
N GLN A 193 -8.08 -6.39 12.42
CA GLN A 193 -7.50 -6.96 11.21
C GLN A 193 -5.97 -6.94 11.27
N ILE A 194 -5.36 -8.02 10.82
CA ILE A 194 -3.93 -8.14 10.54
C ILE A 194 -3.75 -8.99 9.30
N ARG A 195 -2.72 -8.74 8.53
CA ARG A 195 -2.35 -9.57 7.39
C ARG A 195 -0.96 -10.14 7.61
N LEU A 196 -0.85 -11.45 7.50
CA LEU A 196 0.41 -12.18 7.68
C LEU A 196 0.68 -13.03 6.46
N THR A 197 1.95 -13.17 6.07
CA THR A 197 2.36 -14.24 5.17
C THR A 197 2.68 -15.49 5.98
N GLU A 198 2.05 -16.60 5.63
CA GLU A 198 2.42 -17.93 6.11
C GLU A 198 3.06 -18.69 4.96
N GLN A 199 4.31 -19.13 5.12
CA GLN A 199 5.01 -19.91 4.10
C GLN A 199 5.09 -19.25 2.70
N GLY A 200 5.03 -17.92 2.63
CA GLY A 200 4.97 -17.18 1.36
C GLY A 200 3.57 -16.99 0.78
N GLU A 201 2.54 -17.52 1.44
CA GLU A 201 1.13 -17.32 1.09
C GLU A 201 0.46 -16.35 2.06
N VAL A 202 -0.63 -15.73 1.62
CA VAL A 202 -1.37 -14.69 2.39
C VAL A 202 -2.75 -15.19 2.75
#